data_c2cfccd7afcab463d71d85b82e638313
#
_entry.id   c2cfccd7afcab463d71d85b82e638313
#
_cell.length_a   1.000
_cell.length_b   1.000
_cell.length_c   1.000
_cell.angle_alpha   90.00
_cell.angle_beta   90.00
_cell.angle_gamma   90.00
#
_symmetry.space_group_name_H-M   'P 1'
#
loop_
_entity.id
_entity.type
_entity.pdbx_description
1 polymer ?
#
loop_
_entity_poly.entity_id
_entity_poly.type
_entity_poly.pdbx_seq_one_letter_code
_entity_poly.pdbx_strand_id
1 'polypeptide(L)'
;DKDALKFLLNNPHGRWFLARLMKSEGLNAGAFTGNSATFYNEGRREVVVGIYENVKTQMGLRGIKLLHQAQEEMMEYEERSLELAAEKNKEDA
;
A
#
# COMPACT_ATOMS: atom_id res chain seq x y z
N ASP A 1 -5.44 -0.78 17.18
CA ASP A 1 -6.01 -1.94 17.83
C ASP A 1 -5.54 -3.23 17.17
N LYS A 2 -4.99 -4.12 17.98
CA LYS A 2 -4.42 -5.40 17.53
C LYS A 2 -5.43 -6.26 16.78
N ASP A 3 -6.65 -6.35 17.30
CA ASP A 3 -7.67 -7.20 16.70
C ASP A 3 -8.15 -6.66 15.34
N ALA A 4 -8.24 -5.35 15.21
CA ALA A 4 -8.61 -4.72 13.95
C ALA A 4 -7.52 -4.93 12.89
N LEU A 5 -6.26 -4.72 13.25
CA LEU A 5 -5.13 -4.97 12.35
C LEU A 5 -5.05 -6.42 11.92
N LYS A 6 -5.21 -7.33 12.88
CA LYS A 6 -5.21 -8.76 12.62
C LYS A 6 -6.32 -9.15 11.65
N PHE A 7 -7.52 -8.62 11.85
CA PHE A 7 -8.65 -8.85 10.96
C PHE A 7 -8.34 -8.36 9.54
N LEU A 8 -7.87 -7.11 9.43
CA LEU A 8 -7.58 -6.52 8.13
C LEU A 8 -6.50 -7.29 7.36
N LEU A 9 -5.42 -7.68 8.03
CA LEU A 9 -4.30 -8.34 7.38
C LEU A 9 -4.58 -9.81 7.04
N ASN A 10 -5.51 -10.45 7.75
CA ASN A 10 -5.91 -11.83 7.44
C ASN A 10 -7.06 -11.91 6.44
N ASN A 11 -7.60 -10.78 6.00
CA ASN A 11 -8.68 -10.69 5.03
C ASN A 11 -8.16 -10.09 3.73
N PRO A 12 -8.40 -10.70 2.56
CA PRO A 12 -7.93 -10.15 1.28
C PRO A 12 -8.39 -8.71 1.02
N HIS A 13 -9.63 -8.38 1.38
CA HIS A 13 -10.14 -7.02 1.21
C HIS A 13 -9.47 -6.03 2.15
N GLY A 14 -9.16 -6.47 3.37
CA GLY A 14 -8.42 -5.66 4.32
C GLY A 14 -6.99 -5.39 3.85
N ARG A 15 -6.32 -6.41 3.35
CA ARG A 15 -4.98 -6.24 2.76
C ARG A 15 -5.01 -5.28 1.58
N TRP A 16 -6.01 -5.40 0.72
CA TRP A 16 -6.21 -4.48 -0.41
C TRP A 16 -6.34 -3.03 0.07
N PHE A 17 -7.19 -2.83 1.07
CA PHE A 17 -7.41 -1.48 1.64
C PHE A 17 -6.10 -0.88 2.17
N LEU A 18 -5.35 -1.65 2.96
CA LEU A 18 -4.09 -1.18 3.54
C LEU A 18 -3.04 -0.90 2.47
N ALA A 19 -2.90 -1.78 1.49
CA ALA A 19 -1.95 -1.58 0.41
C ALA A 19 -2.27 -0.34 -0.41
N ARG A 20 -3.55 -0.12 -0.70
CA ARG A 20 -3.99 1.05 -1.44
C ARG A 20 -3.76 2.34 -0.65
N LEU A 21 -4.07 2.31 0.65
CA LEU A 21 -3.83 3.45 1.52
C LEU A 21 -2.35 3.81 1.57
N MET A 22 -1.49 2.81 1.76
CA MET A 22 -0.05 3.04 1.81
C MET A 22 0.48 3.61 0.50
N LYS A 23 0.00 3.11 -0.62
CA LYS A 23 0.40 3.60 -1.93
C LYS A 23 -0.05 5.04 -2.15
N SER A 24 -1.30 5.37 -1.82
CA SER A 24 -1.83 6.72 -2.01
C SER A 24 -1.21 7.73 -1.06
N GLU A 25 -0.79 7.28 0.15
CA GLU A 25 -0.29 8.17 1.20
C GLU A 25 1.23 8.31 1.23
N GLY A 26 1.95 7.78 0.28
CA GLY A 26 3.30 8.23 0.15
C GLY A 26 4.44 7.24 -0.01
N LEU A 27 4.16 5.95 -0.25
CA LEU A 27 5.25 5.02 -0.49
C LEU A 27 6.05 5.40 -1.74
N ASN A 28 5.39 6.02 -2.72
CA ASN A 28 5.98 6.44 -3.98
C ASN A 28 6.03 7.96 -4.15
N ALA A 29 5.68 8.73 -3.12
CA ALA A 29 5.76 10.18 -3.21
C ALA A 29 7.21 10.60 -3.09
N GLY A 30 7.71 11.33 -4.09
CA GLY A 30 9.03 11.93 -4.02
C GLY A 30 9.09 12.86 -2.82
N ALA A 31 10.02 12.60 -1.92
CA ALA A 31 10.10 13.32 -0.65
C ALA A 31 10.65 14.74 -0.79
N PHE A 32 11.19 15.12 -1.93
CA PHE A 32 11.88 16.39 -2.05
C PHE A 32 11.34 17.26 -3.18
N THR A 33 10.48 18.19 -2.80
CA THR A 33 10.00 19.23 -3.70
C THR A 33 10.42 20.65 -3.27
N GLY A 34 11.10 20.77 -2.11
CA GLY A 34 11.72 22.02 -1.67
C GLY A 34 10.81 23.13 -1.19
N ASN A 35 9.53 22.86 -0.90
CA ASN A 35 8.58 23.89 -0.46
C ASN A 35 7.47 23.25 0.39
N SER A 36 6.31 23.89 0.48
CA SER A 36 5.17 23.37 1.23
C SER A 36 4.75 21.96 0.79
N ALA A 37 4.95 21.63 -0.48
CA ALA A 37 4.65 20.28 -0.98
C ALA A 37 5.59 19.23 -0.36
N THR A 38 6.83 19.59 -0.03
CA THR A 38 7.75 18.70 0.68
C THR A 38 7.20 18.33 2.06
N PHE A 39 6.73 19.31 2.81
CA PHE A 39 6.14 19.06 4.13
C PHE A 39 4.89 18.18 4.02
N TYR A 40 4.06 18.41 3.03
CA TYR A 40 2.88 17.60 2.78
C TYR A 40 3.27 16.14 2.48
N ASN A 41 4.25 15.93 1.62
CA ASN A 41 4.72 14.59 1.27
C ASN A 41 5.36 13.87 2.45
N GLU A 42 6.08 14.58 3.30
CA GLU A 42 6.63 14.02 4.53
C GLU A 42 5.54 13.57 5.49
N GLY A 43 4.48 14.39 5.64
CA GLY A 43 3.33 14.01 6.46
C GLY A 43 2.64 12.76 5.96
N ARG A 44 2.46 12.63 4.65
CA ARG A 44 1.88 11.43 4.04
C ARG A 44 2.76 10.21 4.29
N ARG A 45 4.06 10.37 4.18
CA ARG A 45 5.02 9.29 4.45
C ARG A 45 4.96 8.83 5.91
N GLU A 46 4.75 9.75 6.84
CA GLU A 46 4.60 9.43 8.26
C GLU A 46 3.40 8.52 8.51
N VAL A 47 2.32 8.67 7.75
CA VAL A 47 1.17 7.76 7.86
C VAL A 47 1.59 6.33 7.52
N VAL A 48 2.36 6.15 6.45
CA VAL A 48 2.86 4.84 6.04
C VAL A 48 3.79 4.25 7.10
N VAL A 49 4.73 5.05 7.60
CA VAL A 49 5.64 4.62 8.68
C VAL A 49 4.84 4.25 9.92
N GLY A 50 3.81 5.02 10.26
CA GLY A 50 2.93 4.74 11.38
C GLY A 50 2.23 3.39 11.25
N ILE A 51 1.74 3.06 10.05
CA ILE A 51 1.12 1.76 9.78
C ILE A 51 2.13 0.62 10.04
N TYR A 52 3.35 0.74 9.51
CA TYR A 52 4.40 -0.25 9.72
C TYR A 52 4.72 -0.43 11.20
N GLU A 53 4.88 0.67 11.93
CA GLU A 53 5.20 0.63 13.35
C GLU A 53 4.08 -0.02 14.16
N ASN A 54 2.82 0.30 13.85
CA ASN A 54 1.67 -0.30 14.51
C ASN A 54 1.62 -1.81 14.25
N VAL A 55 1.78 -2.23 13.00
CA VAL A 55 1.76 -3.65 12.64
C VAL A 55 2.90 -4.37 13.34
N LYS A 56 4.10 -3.82 13.32
CA LYS A 56 5.26 -4.39 13.97
C LYS A 56 5.05 -4.55 15.48
N THR A 57 4.55 -3.51 16.13
CA THR A 57 4.33 -3.50 17.57
C THR A 57 3.23 -4.47 17.99
N GLN A 58 2.13 -4.51 17.24
CA GLN A 58 0.97 -5.31 17.60
C GLN A 58 1.06 -6.77 17.15
N MET A 59 1.69 -7.04 16.02
CA MET A 59 1.68 -8.38 15.40
C MET A 59 3.08 -8.95 15.14
N GLY A 60 4.13 -8.16 15.28
CA GLY A 60 5.49 -8.60 15.07
C GLY A 60 5.79 -8.98 13.62
N LEU A 61 6.71 -9.92 13.44
CA LEU A 61 7.15 -10.35 12.11
C LEU A 61 6.01 -10.88 11.24
N ARG A 62 5.07 -11.61 11.85
CA ARG A 62 3.94 -12.17 11.11
C ARG A 62 3.11 -11.06 10.47
N GLY A 63 2.87 -9.98 11.21
CA GLY A 63 2.14 -8.84 10.69
C GLY A 63 2.87 -8.15 9.54
N ILE A 64 4.19 -8.00 9.68
CA ILE A 64 5.01 -7.40 8.62
C ILE A 64 4.98 -8.26 7.35
N LYS A 65 5.04 -9.58 7.49
CA LYS A 65 4.93 -10.48 6.34
C LYS A 65 3.57 -10.36 5.65
N LEU A 66 2.49 -10.24 6.42
CA LEU A 66 1.17 -10.04 5.87
C LEU A 66 1.04 -8.69 5.15
N LEU A 67 1.69 -7.67 5.67
CA LEU A 67 1.72 -6.35 5.04
C LEU A 67 2.47 -6.39 3.71
N HIS A 68 3.58 -7.11 3.65
CA HIS A 68 4.30 -7.33 2.40
C HIS A 68 3.47 -8.13 1.40
N GLN A 69 2.75 -9.13 1.87
CA GLN A 69 1.81 -9.88 1.02
C GLN A 69 0.75 -8.96 0.42
N ALA A 70 0.24 -8.02 1.22
CA ALA A 70 -0.74 -7.05 0.75
C ALA A 70 -0.18 -6.21 -0.41
N GLN A 71 1.08 -5.79 -0.29
CA GLN A 71 1.74 -5.01 -1.34
C GLN A 71 1.99 -5.84 -2.60
N GLU A 72 2.39 -7.10 -2.44
CA GLU A 72 2.56 -8.02 -3.58
C GLU A 72 1.25 -8.25 -4.32
N GLU A 73 0.17 -8.49 -3.59
CA GLU A 73 -1.16 -8.68 -4.18
C GLU A 73 -1.60 -7.44 -4.99
N MET A 74 -1.30 -6.25 -4.48
CA MET A 74 -1.58 -5.00 -5.18
C MET A 74 -0.80 -4.89 -6.48
N MET A 75 0.49 -5.23 -6.45
CA MET A 75 1.34 -5.21 -7.63
C MET A 75 0.86 -6.20 -8.70
N GLU A 76 0.48 -7.40 -8.29
CA GLU A 76 -0.07 -8.41 -9.19
C GLU A 76 -1.36 -7.92 -9.86
N TYR A 77 -2.21 -7.29 -9.09
CA TYR A 77 -3.45 -6.70 -9.61
C TYR A 77 -3.16 -5.62 -10.65
N GLU A 78 -2.21 -4.75 -10.36
CA GLU A 78 -1.84 -3.67 -11.27
C GLU A 78 -1.26 -4.21 -12.59
N GLU A 79 -0.39 -5.21 -12.51
CA GLU A 79 0.17 -5.85 -13.69
C GLU A 79 -0.92 -6.48 -14.55
N ARG A 80 -1.85 -7.20 -13.92
CA ARG A 80 -2.97 -7.80 -14.62
C ARG A 80 -3.85 -6.76 -15.31
N SER A 81 -4.12 -5.65 -14.61
CA SER A 81 -4.91 -4.57 -15.17
C SER A 81 -4.26 -3.94 -16.38
N LEU A 82 -2.94 -3.76 -16.33
CA LEU A 82 -2.17 -3.23 -17.47
C LEU A 82 -2.18 -4.19 -18.66
N GLU A 83 -2.03 -5.48 -18.40
CA GLU A 83 -2.09 -6.51 -19.44
C GLU A 83 -3.44 -6.53 -20.14
N LEU A 84 -4.52 -6.49 -19.37
CA LEU A 84 -5.88 -6.46 -19.91
C LEU A 84 -6.14 -5.19 -20.74
N ALA A 85 -5.64 -4.05 -20.28
CA ALA A 85 -5.75 -2.80 -21.02
C ALA A 85 -4.97 -2.87 -22.33
N ALA A 86 -3.78 -3.45 -22.32
CA ALA A 86 -2.96 -3.63 -23.52
C ALA A 86 -3.64 -4.55 -24.54
N GLU A 87 -4.24 -5.65 -24.09
CA GLU A 87 -4.98 -6.56 -24.95
C GLU A 87 -6.19 -5.88 -25.59
N LYS A 88 -6.92 -5.11 -24.78
CA LYS A 88 -8.08 -4.36 -25.28
C LYS A 88 -7.67 -3.36 -26.34
N ASN A 89 -6.57 -2.65 -26.13
CA ASN A 89 -6.07 -1.69 -27.13
C ASN A 89 -5.64 -2.37 -28.41
N LYS A 90 -5.10 -3.57 -28.34
CA LYS A 90 -4.76 -4.37 -29.54
C LYS A 90 -5.99 -4.80 -30.32
N GLU A 91 -7.06 -5.19 -29.63
CA GLU A 91 -8.31 -5.60 -30.26
C GLU A 91 -9.01 -4.42 -30.94
N ASP A 92 -8.93 -3.22 -30.33
CA ASP A 92 -9.54 -2.00 -30.84
C ASP A 92 -8.71 -1.36 -31.98
N ALA A 93 -7.51 -1.82 -32.19
CA ALA A 93 -6.67 -1.36 -33.28
C ALA A 93 -6.97 -2.17 -34.54
#